data_fbc0650d06ff01a64df6ab0d3defae67
#
_entry.id   fbc0650d06ff01a64df6ab0d3defae67
#
_cell.length_a   1.000
_cell.length_b   1.000
_cell.length_c   1.000
_cell.angle_alpha   90.00
_cell.angle_beta   90.00
_cell.angle_gamma   90.00
#
_symmetry.space_group_name_H-M   'P 1'
#
loop_
_entity.id
_entity.type
_entity.pdbx_description
1 polymer ?
#
loop_
_entity_poly.entity_id
_entity_poly.type
_entity_poly.pdbx_seq_one_letter_code
_entity_poly.pdbx_strand_id
1 'polypeptide(L)'
;MRSTALAFWVVILLGGCTTTLPVASPDPLPAPLEARRYQVAIPTHDGLSLAATVYQPALASGDTAPVIIATHGFGGFRAKRPLSIYGQTMLTGEAAIAAWRQGYWVVFYDQRGFGGSQGDVQLMSPAHEVKDVSSVIDWALRHLPALHTLPDGRAAIGMIGESYGGGAQILASIHDPRLAALVPIATWYDLADGFAPNGHVRSQWGAHLFTLGSLSSGFDFGMALQRPFRSAFTGTLSREAQTLLREHSPSSFCARGEYPQADALLIQGFRDSLFGIEHAQANQSCFEAGGQEARLLAIQGGHILPWPIQPWSGKPLFNTDAVLGCGADAVPLPELVVQWWDEKLRGAPRQVPSFCAALDYEQSLHLAALPSNGETFAVRDASLHIPFAGMFEWLMVPVDVGGDIVRGFWQGKDLRQLRPNGGGGRPKFVPVYVVERDDEILLGTPELDMRLSGTASRASTRVFVGVGVQRAGARRVQVVNEQLTPLPHKGLHRQTLPPVATPLQAGDRVGLVVYGFSWQYAFNPSFWWSRARLQGELTLPLQEGLKSLPLELATP
;
A
#
# COMPACT_ATOMS: atom_id res chain seq x y z
N MET A 1 -105.73 6.08 45.13
CA MET A 1 -105.79 6.36 43.69
C MET A 1 -104.41 6.06 43.11
N ARG A 2 -104.32 5.01 42.34
CA ARG A 2 -103.07 4.30 41.99
C ARG A 2 -102.60 4.75 40.59
N SER A 3 -101.34 5.25 40.46
CA SER A 3 -100.72 5.53 39.21
C SER A 3 -99.64 4.49 38.92
N THR A 4 -99.81 3.75 37.85
CA THR A 4 -98.90 2.72 37.33
C THR A 4 -97.88 3.39 36.43
N ALA A 5 -96.57 3.28 36.73
CA ALA A 5 -95.49 3.71 35.91
C ALA A 5 -94.98 2.57 34.96
N LEU A 6 -95.00 2.82 33.66
CA LEU A 6 -94.46 1.93 32.64
C LEU A 6 -93.01 2.25 32.49
N ALA A 7 -92.10 1.26 32.66
CA ALA A 7 -90.69 1.36 32.41
C ALA A 7 -90.38 0.92 30.94
N PHE A 8 -89.85 1.82 30.13
CA PHE A 8 -89.36 1.50 28.80
C PHE A 8 -87.88 1.10 28.88
N TRP A 9 -87.57 -0.12 28.45
CA TRP A 9 -86.19 -0.53 28.27
C TRP A 9 -85.72 -0.19 26.86
N VAL A 10 -84.67 0.67 26.73
CA VAL A 10 -83.95 0.96 25.49
C VAL A 10 -82.77 0.00 25.44
N VAL A 11 -82.77 -0.94 24.51
CA VAL A 11 -81.60 -1.77 24.19
C VAL A 11 -80.79 -1.02 23.20
N ILE A 12 -79.62 -0.52 23.62
CA ILE A 12 -78.60 0.09 22.71
C ILE A 12 -77.75 -1.08 22.14
N LEU A 13 -77.95 -1.44 20.89
CA LEU A 13 -77.06 -2.28 20.10
C LEU A 13 -75.82 -1.48 19.71
N LEU A 14 -74.71 -1.66 20.43
CA LEU A 14 -73.38 -1.19 20.04
C LEU A 14 -72.86 -2.07 18.90
N GLY A 15 -73.11 -1.71 17.67
CA GLY A 15 -72.44 -2.23 16.49
C GLY A 15 -71.00 -1.76 16.46
N GLY A 16 -70.06 -2.61 16.95
CA GLY A 16 -68.63 -2.36 16.79
C GLY A 16 -68.21 -2.49 15.32
N CYS A 17 -67.99 -1.36 14.63
CA CYS A 17 -67.25 -1.36 13.37
C CYS A 17 -65.76 -1.65 13.71
N THR A 18 -65.34 -2.89 13.56
CA THR A 18 -63.90 -3.22 13.48
C THR A 18 -63.39 -2.72 12.12
N THR A 19 -62.86 -1.52 12.09
CA THR A 19 -62.02 -1.07 10.95
C THR A 19 -60.74 -1.88 11.01
N THR A 20 -60.64 -2.93 10.20
CA THR A 20 -59.38 -3.56 9.86
C THR A 20 -58.55 -2.50 9.11
N LEU A 21 -57.49 -1.99 9.77
CA LEU A 21 -56.49 -1.19 9.07
C LEU A 21 -55.96 -2.04 7.89
N PRO A 22 -55.86 -1.49 6.71
CA PRO A 22 -55.25 -2.21 5.60
C PRO A 22 -53.81 -2.57 6.02
N VAL A 23 -53.52 -3.86 6.07
CA VAL A 23 -52.12 -4.32 6.16
C VAL A 23 -51.41 -3.75 4.97
N ALA A 24 -50.44 -2.84 5.21
CA ALA A 24 -49.62 -2.31 4.14
C ALA A 24 -49.02 -3.50 3.38
N SER A 25 -49.28 -3.54 2.08
CA SER A 25 -48.63 -4.54 1.23
C SER A 25 -47.13 -4.36 1.41
N PRO A 26 -46.36 -5.43 1.62
CA PRO A 26 -44.92 -5.31 1.72
C PRO A 26 -44.43 -4.60 0.45
N ASP A 27 -43.49 -3.67 0.61
CA ASP A 27 -42.88 -2.98 -0.51
C ASP A 27 -42.43 -4.01 -1.55
N PRO A 28 -42.65 -3.76 -2.83
CA PRO A 28 -42.26 -4.71 -3.87
C PRO A 28 -40.74 -4.95 -3.78
N LEU A 29 -40.35 -6.24 -3.77
CA LEU A 29 -38.94 -6.62 -3.76
C LEU A 29 -38.19 -5.93 -4.94
N PRO A 30 -36.92 -5.51 -4.74
CA PRO A 30 -36.11 -4.97 -5.82
C PRO A 30 -36.15 -5.88 -7.06
N ALA A 31 -36.27 -5.30 -8.23
CA ALA A 31 -36.26 -6.06 -9.48
C ALA A 31 -34.89 -6.75 -9.68
N PRO A 32 -34.84 -7.90 -10.37
CA PRO A 32 -33.58 -8.57 -10.65
C PRO A 32 -32.68 -7.69 -11.54
N LEU A 33 -31.37 -7.77 -11.30
CA LEU A 33 -30.37 -7.04 -12.07
C LEU A 33 -29.56 -8.00 -12.94
N GLU A 34 -29.34 -7.64 -14.20
CA GLU A 34 -28.43 -8.35 -15.07
C GLU A 34 -27.01 -7.79 -14.95
N ALA A 35 -26.00 -8.65 -15.05
CA ALA A 35 -24.63 -8.22 -15.08
C ALA A 35 -24.34 -7.34 -16.30
N ARG A 36 -23.91 -6.12 -16.08
CA ARG A 36 -23.53 -5.20 -17.16
C ARG A 36 -22.44 -4.24 -16.72
N ARG A 37 -21.85 -3.59 -17.68
CA ARG A 37 -20.84 -2.55 -17.48
C ARG A 37 -21.20 -1.32 -18.30
N TYR A 38 -21.09 -0.16 -17.68
CA TYR A 38 -21.36 1.12 -18.35
C TYR A 38 -20.44 2.23 -17.80
N GLN A 39 -20.33 3.31 -18.57
CA GLN A 39 -19.52 4.47 -18.19
C GLN A 39 -20.43 5.60 -17.73
N VAL A 40 -19.96 6.36 -16.76
CA VAL A 40 -20.68 7.52 -16.21
C VAL A 40 -19.72 8.68 -15.96
N ALA A 41 -20.29 9.86 -15.91
CA ALA A 41 -19.63 11.09 -15.45
C ALA A 41 -20.20 11.43 -14.06
N ILE A 42 -19.35 11.49 -13.05
CA ILE A 42 -19.72 11.76 -11.66
C ILE A 42 -19.41 13.22 -11.37
N PRO A 43 -20.41 14.07 -11.05
CA PRO A 43 -20.15 15.46 -10.69
C PRO A 43 -19.44 15.55 -9.32
N THR A 44 -18.44 16.40 -9.24
CA THR A 44 -17.70 16.68 -7.99
C THR A 44 -18.31 17.84 -7.23
N HIS A 45 -17.89 18.01 -5.99
CA HIS A 45 -18.31 19.09 -5.09
C HIS A 45 -18.02 20.52 -5.63
N ASP A 46 -17.02 20.66 -6.50
CA ASP A 46 -16.57 21.91 -7.11
C ASP A 46 -16.98 22.08 -8.59
N GLY A 47 -17.92 21.24 -9.05
CA GLY A 47 -18.54 21.37 -10.37
C GLY A 47 -17.76 20.72 -11.52
N LEU A 48 -16.69 19.99 -11.23
CA LEU A 48 -15.98 19.18 -12.22
C LEU A 48 -16.69 17.84 -12.43
N SER A 49 -16.15 17.02 -13.32
CA SER A 49 -16.67 15.70 -13.64
C SER A 49 -15.58 14.64 -13.59
N LEU A 50 -15.82 13.58 -12.85
CA LEU A 50 -14.96 12.39 -12.82
C LEU A 50 -15.52 11.32 -13.76
N ALA A 51 -14.64 10.76 -14.56
CA ALA A 51 -15.00 9.65 -15.44
C ALA A 51 -14.94 8.33 -14.66
N ALA A 52 -16.02 7.57 -14.66
CA ALA A 52 -16.10 6.29 -13.97
C ALA A 52 -16.64 5.18 -14.87
N THR A 53 -16.28 3.95 -14.52
CA THR A 53 -16.84 2.72 -15.07
C THR A 53 -17.56 1.98 -13.95
N VAL A 54 -18.83 1.71 -14.15
CA VAL A 54 -19.65 0.94 -13.22
C VAL A 54 -19.76 -0.49 -13.70
N TYR A 55 -19.45 -1.43 -12.82
CA TYR A 55 -19.67 -2.84 -13.00
C TYR A 55 -20.86 -3.25 -12.13
N GLN A 56 -21.98 -3.48 -12.78
CA GLN A 56 -23.23 -3.92 -12.16
C GLN A 56 -23.20 -5.43 -11.98
N PRO A 57 -23.45 -5.97 -10.78
CA PRO A 57 -23.58 -7.41 -10.59
C PRO A 57 -24.90 -7.96 -11.16
N ALA A 58 -24.95 -9.28 -11.34
CA ALA A 58 -26.24 -9.99 -11.47
C ALA A 58 -26.80 -10.22 -10.08
N LEU A 59 -28.06 -9.83 -9.84
CA LEU A 59 -28.76 -10.03 -8.57
C LEU A 59 -30.16 -10.62 -8.83
N ALA A 60 -30.57 -11.58 -8.01
CA ALA A 60 -31.95 -12.06 -8.03
C ALA A 60 -32.90 -11.00 -7.44
N SER A 61 -34.21 -11.18 -7.66
CA SER A 61 -35.20 -10.28 -7.08
C SER A 61 -35.15 -10.35 -5.55
N GLY A 62 -34.98 -9.20 -4.92
CA GLY A 62 -34.87 -9.07 -3.47
C GLY A 62 -33.45 -9.16 -2.93
N ASP A 63 -32.47 -9.55 -3.72
CA ASP A 63 -31.05 -9.55 -3.32
C ASP A 63 -30.48 -8.13 -3.26
N THR A 64 -29.50 -7.94 -2.38
CA THR A 64 -28.74 -6.70 -2.23
C THR A 64 -27.24 -6.96 -2.35
N ALA A 65 -26.47 -5.96 -2.75
CA ALA A 65 -25.02 -6.07 -2.90
C ALA A 65 -24.27 -4.89 -2.28
N PRO A 66 -23.11 -5.14 -1.62
CA PRO A 66 -22.20 -4.08 -1.23
C PRO A 66 -21.61 -3.40 -2.47
N VAL A 67 -21.04 -2.20 -2.28
CA VAL A 67 -20.33 -1.47 -3.34
C VAL A 67 -18.86 -1.31 -2.99
N ILE A 68 -17.99 -1.58 -3.97
CA ILE A 68 -16.56 -1.30 -3.90
C ILE A 68 -16.24 -0.11 -4.79
N ILE A 69 -15.67 0.93 -4.20
CA ILE A 69 -15.09 2.06 -4.92
C ILE A 69 -13.63 1.71 -5.22
N ALA A 70 -13.22 1.77 -6.47
CA ALA A 70 -11.86 1.48 -6.87
C ALA A 70 -11.22 2.69 -7.58
N THR A 71 -9.95 2.93 -7.30
CA THR A 71 -9.19 3.97 -7.99
C THR A 71 -7.72 3.60 -8.13
N HIS A 72 -7.00 4.30 -8.99
CA HIS A 72 -5.66 3.95 -9.46
C HIS A 72 -4.56 4.72 -8.73
N GLY A 73 -3.31 4.26 -8.85
CA GLY A 73 -2.10 4.96 -8.44
C GLY A 73 -1.82 6.20 -9.29
N PHE A 74 -0.83 6.99 -8.86
CA PHE A 74 -0.42 8.23 -9.55
C PHE A 74 -0.02 7.95 -11.01
N GLY A 75 -0.59 8.70 -11.94
CA GLY A 75 -0.35 8.49 -13.37
C GLY A 75 -1.09 7.31 -13.99
N GLY A 76 -1.93 6.62 -13.22
CA GLY A 76 -2.76 5.51 -13.69
C GLY A 76 -4.08 5.95 -14.33
N PHE A 77 -4.94 4.97 -14.54
CA PHE A 77 -6.30 5.15 -15.07
C PHE A 77 -7.19 3.99 -14.62
N ARG A 78 -8.50 4.21 -14.65
CA ARG A 78 -9.48 3.19 -14.25
C ARG A 78 -9.49 1.96 -15.15
N ALA A 79 -9.86 0.81 -14.63
CA ALA A 79 -10.14 -0.37 -15.43
C ALA A 79 -11.45 -0.19 -16.22
N LYS A 80 -11.34 0.12 -17.51
CA LYS A 80 -12.50 0.28 -18.41
C LYS A 80 -13.10 -1.05 -18.84
N ARG A 81 -12.34 -2.13 -18.77
CA ARG A 81 -12.73 -3.50 -19.12
C ARG A 81 -12.05 -4.51 -18.20
N PRO A 82 -12.67 -5.67 -17.91
CA PRO A 82 -12.02 -6.72 -17.11
C PRO A 82 -10.70 -7.19 -17.72
N LEU A 83 -10.59 -7.22 -19.03
CA LEU A 83 -9.39 -7.59 -19.78
C LEU A 83 -8.46 -6.40 -20.09
N SER A 84 -8.60 -5.26 -19.40
CA SER A 84 -7.65 -4.16 -19.52
C SER A 84 -6.34 -4.50 -18.80
N ILE A 85 -5.25 -3.84 -19.21
CA ILE A 85 -3.96 -3.97 -18.51
C ILE A 85 -4.17 -3.77 -17.01
N TYR A 86 -4.83 -2.71 -16.59
CA TYR A 86 -5.08 -2.41 -15.19
C TYR A 86 -5.91 -3.47 -14.47
N GLY A 87 -6.93 -4.02 -15.15
CA GLY A 87 -7.79 -5.07 -14.58
C GLY A 87 -7.15 -6.45 -14.48
N GLN A 88 -5.97 -6.66 -15.07
CA GLN A 88 -5.27 -7.95 -15.07
C GLN A 88 -3.86 -7.91 -14.47
N THR A 89 -3.32 -6.73 -14.23
CA THR A 89 -1.91 -6.58 -13.85
C THR A 89 -1.72 -5.79 -12.57
N MET A 90 -2.79 -5.17 -12.07
CA MET A 90 -2.77 -4.39 -10.83
C MET A 90 -3.74 -5.03 -9.84
N LEU A 91 -3.27 -5.24 -8.62
CA LEU A 91 -4.07 -5.89 -7.57
C LEU A 91 -5.43 -5.17 -7.35
N THR A 92 -5.44 -3.83 -7.41
CA THR A 92 -6.68 -3.03 -7.35
C THR A 92 -7.69 -3.48 -8.40
N GLY A 93 -7.24 -3.63 -9.65
CA GLY A 93 -8.11 -4.05 -10.74
C GLY A 93 -8.52 -5.51 -10.64
N GLU A 94 -7.59 -6.40 -10.33
CA GLU A 94 -7.85 -7.83 -10.20
C GLU A 94 -8.85 -8.13 -9.08
N ALA A 95 -8.65 -7.54 -7.89
CA ALA A 95 -9.55 -7.72 -6.76
C ALA A 95 -10.93 -7.09 -6.99
N ALA A 96 -11.00 -5.89 -7.58
CA ALA A 96 -12.27 -5.25 -7.93
C ALA A 96 -13.07 -6.09 -8.94
N ILE A 97 -12.43 -6.67 -9.95
CA ILE A 97 -13.08 -7.55 -10.92
C ILE A 97 -13.48 -8.88 -10.27
N ALA A 98 -12.67 -9.43 -9.37
CA ALA A 98 -13.04 -10.62 -8.61
C ALA A 98 -14.29 -10.37 -7.74
N ALA A 99 -14.35 -9.24 -7.04
CA ALA A 99 -15.52 -8.83 -6.25
C ALA A 99 -16.77 -8.68 -7.13
N TRP A 100 -16.68 -8.02 -8.30
CA TRP A 100 -17.80 -7.92 -9.23
C TRP A 100 -18.35 -9.29 -9.63
N ARG A 101 -17.47 -10.24 -9.95
CA ARG A 101 -17.86 -11.61 -10.30
C ARG A 101 -18.54 -12.34 -9.14
N GLN A 102 -18.27 -11.93 -7.91
CA GLN A 102 -18.88 -12.45 -6.68
C GLN A 102 -20.08 -11.62 -6.20
N GLY A 103 -20.67 -10.80 -7.09
CA GLY A 103 -21.92 -10.09 -6.84
C GLY A 103 -21.77 -8.77 -6.11
N TYR A 104 -20.63 -8.10 -6.19
CA TYR A 104 -20.44 -6.73 -5.70
C TYR A 104 -20.70 -5.71 -6.80
N TRP A 105 -21.28 -4.57 -6.46
CA TRP A 105 -21.15 -3.37 -7.29
C TRP A 105 -19.69 -2.92 -7.26
N VAL A 106 -19.17 -2.46 -8.43
CA VAL A 106 -17.86 -1.82 -8.47
C VAL A 106 -17.97 -0.50 -9.22
N VAL A 107 -17.50 0.58 -8.62
CA VAL A 107 -17.35 1.90 -9.22
C VAL A 107 -15.87 2.22 -9.34
N PHE A 108 -15.32 2.08 -10.53
CA PHE A 108 -13.91 2.37 -10.77
C PHE A 108 -13.80 3.73 -11.45
N TYR A 109 -13.21 4.73 -10.79
CA TYR A 109 -13.11 6.09 -11.32
C TYR A 109 -11.67 6.51 -11.60
N ASP A 110 -11.49 7.38 -12.60
CA ASP A 110 -10.24 8.11 -12.79
C ASP A 110 -10.19 9.25 -11.78
N GLN A 111 -9.10 9.41 -11.06
CA GLN A 111 -8.91 10.55 -10.15
C GLN A 111 -8.80 11.85 -10.94
N ARG A 112 -9.12 12.99 -10.30
CA ARG A 112 -9.07 14.30 -10.95
C ARG A 112 -7.70 14.55 -11.59
N GLY A 113 -7.70 15.13 -12.78
CA GLY A 113 -6.51 15.39 -13.58
C GLY A 113 -5.93 14.18 -14.32
N PHE A 114 -6.54 12.98 -14.16
CA PHE A 114 -6.08 11.77 -14.84
C PHE A 114 -7.15 11.16 -15.75
N GLY A 115 -6.69 10.43 -16.75
CA GLY A 115 -7.55 9.62 -17.62
C GLY A 115 -8.63 10.41 -18.34
N GLY A 116 -9.88 10.19 -17.99
CA GLY A 116 -11.05 10.91 -18.56
C GLY A 116 -11.67 11.91 -17.59
N SER A 117 -11.09 12.11 -16.39
CA SER A 117 -11.58 13.04 -15.38
C SER A 117 -11.06 14.45 -15.62
N GLN A 118 -11.87 15.43 -15.25
CA GLN A 118 -11.53 16.85 -15.33
C GLN A 118 -10.68 17.32 -14.13
N GLY A 119 -10.19 18.54 -14.20
CA GLY A 119 -9.42 19.22 -13.15
C GLY A 119 -7.95 18.89 -13.16
N ASP A 120 -7.22 19.51 -12.23
CA ASP A 120 -5.78 19.36 -12.08
C ASP A 120 -5.45 18.43 -10.93
N VAL A 121 -4.34 17.71 -11.02
CA VAL A 121 -3.80 16.90 -9.94
C VAL A 121 -3.30 17.80 -8.82
N GLN A 122 -3.84 17.66 -7.60
CA GLN A 122 -3.52 18.46 -6.41
C GLN A 122 -2.74 17.70 -5.34
N LEU A 123 -2.16 16.55 -5.70
CA LEU A 123 -1.34 15.69 -4.83
C LEU A 123 -2.08 15.15 -3.60
N MET A 124 -3.27 14.64 -3.80
CA MET A 124 -4.17 14.10 -2.75
C MET A 124 -4.58 15.17 -1.72
N SER A 125 -4.95 16.34 -2.23
CA SER A 125 -5.41 17.45 -1.41
C SER A 125 -6.69 17.11 -0.64
N PRO A 126 -6.74 17.35 0.68
CA PRO A 126 -7.98 17.21 1.45
C PRO A 126 -9.14 18.07 0.95
N ALA A 127 -8.84 19.18 0.30
CA ALA A 127 -9.84 20.08 -0.27
C ALA A 127 -10.40 19.62 -1.63
N HIS A 128 -9.72 18.73 -2.33
CA HIS A 128 -10.03 18.32 -3.70
C HIS A 128 -10.21 16.80 -3.83
N GLU A 129 -9.11 16.05 -4.06
CA GLU A 129 -9.18 14.60 -4.34
C GLU A 129 -9.86 13.79 -3.22
N VAL A 130 -9.64 14.18 -1.96
CA VAL A 130 -10.29 13.52 -0.82
C VAL A 130 -11.80 13.73 -0.86
N LYS A 131 -12.28 14.94 -1.18
CA LYS A 131 -13.71 15.24 -1.36
C LYS A 131 -14.31 14.60 -2.61
N ASP A 132 -13.49 14.31 -3.62
CA ASP A 132 -13.94 13.57 -4.80
C ASP A 132 -14.41 12.16 -4.42
N VAL A 133 -13.74 11.51 -3.47
CA VAL A 133 -14.19 10.21 -2.95
C VAL A 133 -15.60 10.32 -2.37
N SER A 134 -15.89 11.36 -1.57
CA SER A 134 -17.24 11.62 -1.05
C SER A 134 -18.25 11.86 -2.18
N SER A 135 -17.85 12.56 -3.25
CA SER A 135 -18.71 12.77 -4.42
C SER A 135 -19.04 11.46 -5.13
N VAL A 136 -18.07 10.52 -5.21
CA VAL A 136 -18.31 9.19 -5.77
C VAL A 136 -19.25 8.37 -4.88
N ILE A 137 -19.09 8.44 -3.55
CA ILE A 137 -20.00 7.82 -2.58
C ILE A 137 -21.42 8.38 -2.73
N ASP A 138 -21.57 9.70 -2.80
CA ASP A 138 -22.85 10.37 -3.00
C ASP A 138 -23.54 9.93 -4.29
N TRP A 139 -22.76 9.80 -5.36
CA TRP A 139 -23.26 9.31 -6.63
C TRP A 139 -23.72 7.86 -6.52
N ALA A 140 -22.92 6.99 -5.93
CA ALA A 140 -23.25 5.57 -5.75
C ALA A 140 -24.54 5.39 -4.96
N LEU A 141 -24.70 6.08 -3.83
CA LEU A 141 -25.89 6.02 -2.98
C LEU A 141 -27.16 6.50 -3.70
N ARG A 142 -27.05 7.46 -4.61
CA ARG A 142 -28.20 8.00 -5.35
C ARG A 142 -28.59 7.15 -6.57
N HIS A 143 -27.65 6.43 -7.18
CA HIS A 143 -27.88 5.84 -8.52
C HIS A 143 -27.80 4.31 -8.57
N LEU A 144 -27.17 3.67 -7.57
CA LEU A 144 -27.08 2.23 -7.54
C LEU A 144 -28.26 1.63 -6.76
N PRO A 145 -29.08 0.79 -7.40
CA PRO A 145 -30.18 0.13 -6.72
C PRO A 145 -29.69 -1.07 -5.90
N ALA A 146 -30.52 -1.56 -5.00
CA ALA A 146 -30.30 -2.78 -4.23
C ALA A 146 -28.94 -2.81 -3.50
N LEU A 147 -28.56 -1.68 -2.88
CA LEU A 147 -27.37 -1.63 -2.03
C LEU A 147 -27.58 -2.41 -0.74
N HIS A 148 -26.57 -3.20 -0.36
CA HIS A 148 -26.55 -3.89 0.92
C HIS A 148 -26.37 -2.88 2.07
N THR A 149 -27.07 -3.16 3.20
CA THR A 149 -27.03 -2.31 4.39
C THR A 149 -26.36 -3.08 5.53
N LEU A 150 -25.41 -2.45 6.19
CA LEU A 150 -24.74 -2.97 7.37
C LEU A 150 -25.71 -3.00 8.59
N PRO A 151 -25.40 -3.76 9.66
CA PRO A 151 -26.24 -3.81 10.85
C PRO A 151 -26.48 -2.45 11.52
N ASP A 152 -25.59 -1.47 11.33
CA ASP A 152 -25.72 -0.10 11.84
C ASP A 152 -26.58 0.82 10.97
N GLY A 153 -27.14 0.31 9.87
CA GLY A 153 -28.00 1.03 8.94
C GLY A 153 -27.27 1.78 7.82
N ARG A 154 -25.93 1.82 7.82
CA ARG A 154 -25.15 2.40 6.72
C ARG A 154 -25.14 1.46 5.50
N ALA A 155 -24.98 2.05 4.31
CA ALA A 155 -24.69 1.25 3.12
C ALA A 155 -23.32 0.56 3.26
N ALA A 156 -23.22 -0.68 2.79
CA ALA A 156 -21.99 -1.47 2.83
C ALA A 156 -21.03 -1.01 1.72
N ILE A 157 -20.14 -0.08 2.06
CA ILE A 157 -19.21 0.56 1.12
C ILE A 157 -17.77 0.18 1.48
N GLY A 158 -17.08 -0.48 0.56
CA GLY A 158 -15.64 -0.71 0.62
C GLY A 158 -14.88 0.15 -0.39
N MET A 159 -13.56 0.29 -0.17
CA MET A 159 -12.70 0.98 -1.14
C MET A 159 -11.36 0.27 -1.31
N ILE A 160 -10.79 0.35 -2.52
CA ILE A 160 -9.49 -0.20 -2.87
C ILE A 160 -8.72 0.76 -3.78
N GLY A 161 -7.42 0.80 -3.59
CA GLY A 161 -6.51 1.54 -4.47
C GLY A 161 -5.07 1.37 -4.03
N GLU A 162 -4.15 1.34 -5.00
CA GLU A 162 -2.73 1.34 -4.72
C GLU A 162 -2.14 2.75 -4.73
N SER A 163 -1.05 2.96 -4.01
CA SER A 163 -0.25 4.18 -4.00
C SER A 163 -1.12 5.43 -3.77
N TYR A 164 -1.27 6.26 -4.78
CA TYR A 164 -2.14 7.45 -4.76
C TYR A 164 -3.60 7.09 -4.41
N GLY A 165 -4.11 5.98 -4.95
CA GLY A 165 -5.43 5.44 -4.60
C GLY A 165 -5.51 4.91 -3.16
N GLY A 166 -4.40 4.44 -2.61
CA GLY A 166 -4.28 4.06 -1.21
C GLY A 166 -4.40 5.27 -0.27
N GLY A 167 -3.69 6.36 -0.60
CA GLY A 167 -3.80 7.62 0.14
C GLY A 167 -5.19 8.23 0.08
N ALA A 168 -5.86 8.16 -1.08
CA ALA A 168 -7.21 8.66 -1.28
C ALA A 168 -8.19 8.05 -0.27
N GLN A 169 -8.16 6.71 -0.10
CA GLN A 169 -9.11 6.02 0.78
C GLN A 169 -8.80 6.25 2.27
N ILE A 170 -7.52 6.28 2.68
CA ILE A 170 -7.17 6.55 4.08
C ILE A 170 -7.61 7.96 4.46
N LEU A 171 -7.24 8.97 3.67
CA LEU A 171 -7.61 10.36 3.94
C LEU A 171 -9.12 10.59 3.84
N ALA A 172 -9.79 9.96 2.88
CA ALA A 172 -11.25 10.06 2.78
C ALA A 172 -11.95 9.47 4.01
N SER A 173 -11.47 8.34 4.55
CA SER A 173 -12.09 7.71 5.71
C SER A 173 -11.92 8.50 7.02
N ILE A 174 -10.98 9.45 7.08
CA ILE A 174 -10.89 10.40 8.19
C ILE A 174 -12.08 11.37 8.18
N HIS A 175 -12.57 11.74 7.00
CA HIS A 175 -13.57 12.78 6.81
C HIS A 175 -14.97 12.25 6.45
N ASP A 176 -15.05 11.00 5.98
CA ASP A 176 -16.31 10.41 5.52
C ASP A 176 -16.56 9.06 6.20
N PRO A 177 -17.43 9.01 7.22
CA PRO A 177 -17.70 7.80 8.00
C PRO A 177 -18.53 6.75 7.25
N ARG A 178 -18.93 7.00 6.01
CA ARG A 178 -19.71 6.04 5.20
C ARG A 178 -18.86 4.91 4.64
N LEU A 179 -17.54 5.09 4.55
CA LEU A 179 -16.62 4.00 4.24
C LEU A 179 -16.55 3.02 5.41
N ALA A 180 -16.62 1.73 5.14
CA ALA A 180 -16.64 0.67 6.15
C ALA A 180 -15.41 -0.25 6.10
N ALA A 181 -14.93 -0.57 4.90
CA ALA A 181 -13.82 -1.51 4.72
C ALA A 181 -12.86 -1.06 3.61
N LEU A 182 -11.62 -0.78 3.98
CA LEU A 182 -10.58 -0.27 3.08
C LEU A 182 -9.56 -1.35 2.73
N VAL A 183 -8.96 -1.21 1.54
CA VAL A 183 -7.80 -2.00 1.10
C VAL A 183 -6.75 -1.04 0.53
N PRO A 184 -6.01 -0.32 1.37
CA PRO A 184 -4.91 0.53 0.93
C PRO A 184 -3.68 -0.33 0.59
N ILE A 185 -3.21 -0.20 -0.65
CA ILE A 185 -2.08 -0.98 -1.17
C ILE A 185 -0.89 -0.05 -1.39
N ALA A 186 0.28 -0.41 -0.88
CA ALA A 186 1.55 0.26 -1.15
C ALA A 186 1.45 1.79 -1.02
N THR A 187 1.01 2.29 0.13
CA THR A 187 0.74 3.72 0.32
C THR A 187 1.49 4.32 1.51
N TRP A 188 1.44 5.65 1.62
CA TRP A 188 2.19 6.39 2.62
C TRP A 188 1.42 6.62 3.92
N TYR A 189 2.18 6.79 4.99
CA TYR A 189 1.76 7.44 6.23
C TYR A 189 2.21 8.90 6.28
N ASP A 190 3.48 9.16 5.91
CA ASP A 190 4.05 10.50 5.72
C ASP A 190 4.67 10.60 4.31
N LEU A 191 4.08 11.44 3.47
CA LEU A 191 4.50 11.59 2.08
C LEU A 191 5.86 12.29 1.96
N ALA A 192 6.17 13.20 2.90
CA ALA A 192 7.45 13.88 2.92
C ALA A 192 8.60 12.93 3.29
N ASP A 193 8.37 12.03 4.23
CA ASP A 193 9.35 11.00 4.61
C ASP A 193 9.52 9.96 3.50
N GLY A 194 8.42 9.49 2.91
CA GLY A 194 8.47 8.58 1.77
C GLY A 194 9.29 9.12 0.60
N PHE A 195 9.11 10.38 0.25
CA PHE A 195 9.87 11.01 -0.83
C PHE A 195 11.30 11.40 -0.44
N ALA A 196 11.54 11.75 0.80
CA ALA A 196 12.83 12.28 1.24
C ALA A 196 13.24 11.78 2.63
N PRO A 197 13.48 10.47 2.80
CA PRO A 197 13.93 9.93 4.07
C PRO A 197 15.25 10.60 4.48
N ASN A 198 15.35 10.98 5.77
CA ASN A 198 16.48 11.75 6.30
C ASN A 198 16.78 13.04 5.51
N GLY A 199 15.76 13.64 4.87
CA GLY A 199 15.87 14.86 4.09
C GLY A 199 16.50 14.70 2.69
N HIS A 200 16.69 13.46 2.21
CA HIS A 200 17.27 13.17 0.90
C HIS A 200 16.23 12.65 -0.08
N VAL A 201 15.97 13.44 -1.11
CA VAL A 201 14.94 13.12 -2.11
C VAL A 201 15.31 11.87 -2.89
N ARG A 202 14.38 10.93 -2.97
CA ARG A 202 14.40 9.78 -3.87
C ARG A 202 14.21 10.27 -5.32
N SER A 203 15.27 10.87 -5.88
CA SER A 203 15.24 11.60 -7.15
C SER A 203 14.76 10.75 -8.33
N GLN A 204 15.08 9.47 -8.32
CA GLN A 204 14.63 8.55 -9.37
C GLN A 204 13.11 8.37 -9.32
N TRP A 205 12.51 8.26 -8.12
CA TRP A 205 11.06 8.25 -7.96
C TRP A 205 10.43 9.57 -8.37
N GLY A 206 11.02 10.70 -7.98
CA GLY A 206 10.57 12.01 -8.41
C GLY A 206 10.52 12.15 -9.94
N ALA A 207 11.60 11.75 -10.62
CA ALA A 207 11.67 11.78 -12.09
C ALA A 207 10.67 10.82 -12.74
N HIS A 208 10.49 9.60 -12.19
CA HIS A 208 9.57 8.61 -12.71
C HIS A 208 8.11 9.07 -12.59
N LEU A 209 7.72 9.54 -11.41
CA LEU A 209 6.36 10.05 -11.18
C LEU A 209 6.08 11.32 -12.00
N PHE A 210 7.07 12.22 -12.13
CA PHE A 210 6.94 13.37 -13.01
C PHE A 210 6.66 12.95 -14.46
N THR A 211 7.41 11.99 -14.98
CA THR A 211 7.23 11.50 -16.37
C THR A 211 5.88 10.83 -16.55
N LEU A 212 5.52 9.88 -15.68
CA LEU A 212 4.23 9.17 -15.77
C LEU A 212 3.05 10.13 -15.61
N GLY A 213 3.11 10.98 -14.59
CA GLY A 213 2.07 11.95 -14.34
C GLY A 213 1.89 12.94 -15.49
N SER A 214 2.99 13.46 -16.05
CA SER A 214 2.93 14.36 -17.23
C SER A 214 2.26 13.70 -18.42
N LEU A 215 2.64 12.47 -18.72
CA LEU A 215 2.04 11.73 -19.85
C LEU A 215 0.56 11.42 -19.65
N SER A 216 0.16 11.08 -18.43
CA SER A 216 -1.23 10.67 -18.14
C SER A 216 -2.18 11.84 -17.88
N SER A 217 -1.66 13.00 -17.44
CA SER A 217 -2.45 14.24 -17.26
C SER A 217 -2.44 15.17 -18.49
N GLY A 218 -1.79 14.76 -19.59
CA GLY A 218 -1.65 15.63 -20.76
C GLY A 218 -0.73 16.84 -20.50
N PHE A 219 0.23 16.73 -19.59
CA PHE A 219 1.14 17.79 -19.11
C PHE A 219 0.44 18.89 -18.28
N ASP A 220 -0.77 18.63 -17.83
CA ASP A 220 -1.53 19.57 -17.02
C ASP A 220 -1.39 19.24 -15.52
N PHE A 221 -0.24 19.61 -14.96
CA PHE A 221 -0.02 19.57 -13.53
C PHE A 221 -0.43 20.87 -12.89
N GLY A 222 -1.28 20.82 -11.89
CA GLY A 222 -1.55 21.94 -11.03
C GLY A 222 -0.26 22.55 -10.45
N MET A 223 -0.27 23.85 -10.18
CA MET A 223 0.90 24.58 -9.63
C MET A 223 1.44 23.96 -8.34
N ALA A 224 0.58 23.29 -7.56
CA ALA A 224 0.94 22.60 -6.32
C ALA A 224 2.00 21.49 -6.53
N LEU A 225 1.99 20.82 -7.68
CA LEU A 225 2.94 19.75 -8.00
C LEU A 225 4.30 20.25 -8.52
N GLN A 226 4.36 21.44 -9.11
CA GLN A 226 5.59 21.93 -9.71
C GLN A 226 6.72 22.12 -8.69
N ARG A 227 6.39 22.51 -7.45
CA ARG A 227 7.38 22.75 -6.39
C ARG A 227 7.99 21.47 -5.82
N PRO A 228 7.23 20.44 -5.40
CA PRO A 228 7.78 19.16 -5.00
C PRO A 228 8.63 18.51 -6.08
N PHE A 229 8.21 18.55 -7.35
CA PHE A 229 8.98 17.98 -8.46
C PHE A 229 10.28 18.72 -8.77
N ARG A 230 10.32 20.04 -8.63
CA ARG A 230 11.60 20.78 -8.72
C ARG A 230 12.60 20.32 -7.67
N SER A 231 12.12 20.00 -6.47
CA SER A 231 12.95 19.48 -5.38
C SER A 231 13.57 18.11 -5.71
N ALA A 232 12.90 17.29 -6.52
CA ALA A 232 13.46 16.01 -6.97
C ALA A 232 14.80 16.18 -7.69
N PHE A 233 14.98 17.27 -8.41
CA PHE A 233 16.22 17.58 -9.15
C PHE A 233 17.27 18.31 -8.29
N THR A 234 16.92 18.80 -7.12
CA THR A 234 17.86 19.48 -6.19
C THR A 234 18.38 18.55 -5.09
N GLY A 235 17.76 17.37 -4.93
CA GLY A 235 18.13 16.37 -3.93
C GLY A 235 17.67 16.68 -2.51
N THR A 236 16.98 17.81 -2.27
CA THR A 236 16.40 18.17 -0.97
C THR A 236 15.02 18.81 -1.15
N LEU A 237 14.08 18.53 -0.26
CA LEU A 237 12.79 19.20 -0.26
C LEU A 237 12.88 20.61 0.32
N SER A 238 12.26 21.60 -0.32
CA SER A 238 12.05 22.90 0.28
C SER A 238 11.10 22.79 1.50
N ARG A 239 11.12 23.76 2.41
CA ARG A 239 10.20 23.78 3.55
C ARG A 239 8.72 23.77 3.12
N GLU A 240 8.42 24.55 2.08
CA GLU A 240 7.05 24.61 1.53
C GLU A 240 6.61 23.26 0.96
N ALA A 241 7.51 22.56 0.23
CA ALA A 241 7.22 21.22 -0.27
C ALA A 241 7.03 20.22 0.87
N GLN A 242 7.86 20.28 1.92
CA GLN A 242 7.70 19.42 3.09
C GLN A 242 6.37 19.67 3.80
N THR A 243 5.98 20.93 3.99
CA THR A 243 4.71 21.30 4.60
C THR A 243 3.54 20.76 3.78
N LEU A 244 3.53 21.01 2.47
CA LEU A 244 2.47 20.51 1.58
C LEU A 244 2.34 18.99 1.63
N LEU A 245 3.47 18.27 1.51
CA LEU A 245 3.46 16.81 1.53
C LEU A 245 2.94 16.25 2.86
N ARG A 246 3.26 16.89 3.99
CA ARG A 246 2.76 16.49 5.31
C ARG A 246 1.28 16.81 5.48
N GLU A 247 0.80 17.96 5.02
CA GLU A 247 -0.62 18.31 5.03
C GLU A 247 -1.48 17.33 4.23
N HIS A 248 -0.87 16.65 3.24
CA HIS A 248 -1.50 15.62 2.42
C HIS A 248 -1.17 14.18 2.88
N SER A 249 -0.85 14.03 4.16
CA SER A 249 -0.46 12.75 4.76
C SER A 249 -1.31 12.37 5.96
N PRO A 250 -1.66 11.09 6.12
CA PRO A 250 -2.34 10.60 7.33
C PRO A 250 -1.65 11.01 8.63
N SER A 251 -0.30 11.07 8.64
CA SER A 251 0.51 11.45 9.81
C SER A 251 0.08 12.78 10.44
N SER A 252 -0.27 13.78 9.62
CA SER A 252 -0.69 15.09 10.12
C SER A 252 -2.05 15.05 10.80
N PHE A 253 -2.96 14.22 10.32
CA PHE A 253 -4.30 14.04 10.89
C PHE A 253 -4.23 13.22 12.18
N CYS A 254 -3.54 12.08 12.15
CA CYS A 254 -3.35 11.23 13.33
C CYS A 254 -2.66 11.97 14.49
N ALA A 255 -1.67 12.84 14.18
CA ALA A 255 -1.01 13.67 15.17
C ALA A 255 -1.95 14.69 15.86
N ARG A 256 -3.09 15.03 15.23
CA ARG A 256 -4.13 15.89 15.80
C ARG A 256 -5.26 15.12 16.47
N GLY A 257 -5.21 13.78 16.48
CA GLY A 257 -6.28 12.94 16.99
C GLY A 257 -7.44 12.75 16.00
N GLU A 258 -7.22 13.02 14.72
CA GLU A 258 -8.17 12.80 13.63
C GLU A 258 -7.83 11.46 12.96
N TYR A 259 -8.63 10.43 13.20
CA TYR A 259 -8.32 9.06 12.80
C TYR A 259 -9.24 8.57 11.68
N PRO A 260 -8.79 7.60 10.84
CA PRO A 260 -9.67 6.89 9.92
C PRO A 260 -10.84 6.23 10.65
N GLN A 261 -12.02 6.21 10.02
CA GLN A 261 -13.27 5.73 10.61
C GLN A 261 -13.78 4.44 9.95
N ALA A 262 -12.90 3.68 9.31
CA ALA A 262 -13.19 2.44 8.62
C ALA A 262 -12.15 1.38 8.99
N ASP A 263 -12.51 0.11 8.95
CA ASP A 263 -11.54 -0.98 9.09
C ASP A 263 -10.64 -1.07 7.84
N ALA A 264 -9.40 -1.53 8.00
CA ALA A 264 -8.44 -1.59 6.90
C ALA A 264 -7.69 -2.92 6.78
N LEU A 265 -7.55 -3.42 5.55
CA LEU A 265 -6.60 -4.43 5.16
C LEU A 265 -5.43 -3.74 4.43
N LEU A 266 -4.37 -3.44 5.14
CA LEU A 266 -3.17 -2.82 4.59
C LEU A 266 -2.36 -3.87 3.82
N ILE A 267 -1.96 -3.56 2.59
CA ILE A 267 -1.08 -4.44 1.79
C ILE A 267 0.16 -3.64 1.43
N GLN A 268 1.32 -4.05 1.94
CA GLN A 268 2.57 -3.32 1.76
C GLN A 268 3.72 -4.25 1.42
N GLY A 269 4.65 -3.77 0.59
CA GLY A 269 5.78 -4.57 0.14
C GLY A 269 7.06 -4.33 0.92
N PHE A 270 7.77 -5.40 1.32
CA PHE A 270 9.14 -5.31 1.85
C PHE A 270 10.11 -4.71 0.82
N ARG A 271 9.82 -4.88 -0.48
CA ARG A 271 10.64 -4.34 -1.57
C ARG A 271 10.16 -2.99 -2.09
N ASP A 272 9.19 -2.39 -1.40
CA ASP A 272 8.73 -1.06 -1.77
C ASP A 272 9.83 -0.03 -1.53
N SER A 273 10.35 0.53 -2.61
CA SER A 273 11.44 1.50 -2.55
C SER A 273 10.95 2.96 -2.47
N LEU A 274 9.64 3.18 -2.38
CA LEU A 274 9.03 4.50 -2.18
C LEU A 274 8.39 4.61 -0.80
N PHE A 275 7.54 3.64 -0.44
CA PHE A 275 6.85 3.56 0.84
C PHE A 275 7.11 2.18 1.45
N GLY A 276 8.01 2.08 2.41
CA GLY A 276 8.34 0.81 3.04
C GLY A 276 7.28 0.31 4.02
N ILE A 277 7.52 -0.85 4.62
CA ILE A 277 6.61 -1.48 5.60
C ILE A 277 6.34 -0.56 6.79
N GLU A 278 7.30 0.28 7.17
CA GLU A 278 7.18 1.26 8.26
C GLU A 278 6.00 2.23 8.05
N HIS A 279 5.68 2.58 6.81
CA HIS A 279 4.49 3.39 6.49
C HIS A 279 3.19 2.63 6.77
N ALA A 280 3.13 1.34 6.43
CA ALA A 280 1.96 0.51 6.72
C ALA A 280 1.78 0.28 8.22
N GLN A 281 2.86 0.04 8.97
CA GLN A 281 2.82 -0.09 10.43
C GLN A 281 2.34 1.20 11.11
N ALA A 282 2.81 2.36 10.62
CA ALA A 282 2.37 3.65 11.14
C ALA A 282 0.90 3.94 10.80
N ASN A 283 0.44 3.58 9.59
CA ASN A 283 -0.98 3.63 9.24
C ASN A 283 -1.78 2.69 10.13
N GLN A 284 -1.35 1.43 10.32
CA GLN A 284 -2.00 0.48 11.21
C GLN A 284 -2.21 1.07 12.62
N SER A 285 -1.15 1.59 13.22
CA SER A 285 -1.22 2.24 14.53
C SER A 285 -2.20 3.42 14.56
N CYS A 286 -2.32 4.18 13.46
CA CYS A 286 -3.27 5.28 13.36
C CYS A 286 -4.73 4.78 13.31
N PHE A 287 -5.03 3.72 12.56
CA PHE A 287 -6.35 3.08 12.54
C PHE A 287 -6.73 2.55 13.92
N GLU A 288 -5.83 1.82 14.55
CA GLU A 288 -6.01 1.24 15.89
C GLU A 288 -6.23 2.31 16.97
N ALA A 289 -5.50 3.44 16.89
CA ALA A 289 -5.70 4.58 17.78
C ALA A 289 -7.10 5.22 17.63
N GLY A 290 -7.69 5.11 16.45
CA GLY A 290 -9.09 5.50 16.16
C GLY A 290 -10.13 4.44 16.56
N GLY A 291 -9.69 3.28 17.08
CA GLY A 291 -10.58 2.18 17.46
C GLY A 291 -11.02 1.30 16.29
N GLN A 292 -10.36 1.40 15.14
CA GLN A 292 -10.66 0.58 13.96
C GLN A 292 -9.75 -0.67 13.91
N GLU A 293 -10.26 -1.76 13.33
CA GLU A 293 -9.42 -2.92 13.05
C GLU A 293 -8.53 -2.65 11.84
N ALA A 294 -7.22 -2.89 11.99
CA ALA A 294 -6.28 -2.82 10.89
C ALA A 294 -5.42 -4.08 10.82
N ARG A 295 -5.44 -4.75 9.67
CA ARG A 295 -4.64 -5.94 9.39
C ARG A 295 -3.56 -5.60 8.36
N LEU A 296 -2.42 -6.29 8.40
CA LEU A 296 -1.31 -6.04 7.50
C LEU A 296 -0.85 -7.30 6.77
N LEU A 297 -0.93 -7.27 5.45
CA LEU A 297 -0.31 -8.25 4.58
C LEU A 297 1.01 -7.67 4.03
N ALA A 298 2.13 -8.11 4.60
CA ALA A 298 3.47 -7.69 4.20
C ALA A 298 3.99 -8.62 3.08
N ILE A 299 3.95 -8.14 1.83
CA ILE A 299 4.28 -8.91 0.63
C ILE A 299 5.72 -8.65 0.15
N GLN A 300 6.20 -9.40 -0.84
CA GLN A 300 7.49 -9.13 -1.51
C GLN A 300 7.40 -8.13 -2.68
N GLY A 301 6.22 -7.56 -2.92
CA GLY A 301 5.95 -6.57 -3.95
C GLY A 301 6.18 -5.12 -3.49
N GLY A 302 5.36 -4.22 -4.01
CA GLY A 302 5.37 -2.77 -3.74
C GLY A 302 5.86 -1.95 -4.92
N HIS A 303 6.19 -0.68 -4.67
CA HIS A 303 6.77 0.20 -5.68
C HIS A 303 8.21 -0.22 -5.98
N ILE A 304 8.35 -1.01 -7.01
CA ILE A 304 9.65 -1.44 -7.49
C ILE A 304 9.94 -0.67 -8.76
N LEU A 305 11.00 0.14 -8.74
CA LEU A 305 11.43 0.86 -9.94
C LEU A 305 11.63 -0.15 -11.08
N PRO A 306 11.05 0.12 -12.26
CA PRO A 306 11.23 -0.72 -13.44
C PRO A 306 12.65 -0.50 -14.01
N TRP A 307 13.66 -1.08 -13.36
CA TRP A 307 15.02 -1.00 -13.85
C TRP A 307 15.80 -2.29 -13.58
N PRO A 308 16.46 -2.81 -14.60
CA PRO A 308 16.18 -2.58 -16.01
C PRO A 308 14.82 -3.17 -16.38
N ILE A 309 14.23 -2.69 -17.47
CA ILE A 309 12.99 -3.21 -18.05
C ILE A 309 13.00 -4.74 -17.94
N GLN A 310 12.03 -5.32 -17.23
CA GLN A 310 11.87 -6.77 -17.22
C GLN A 310 11.38 -7.19 -18.60
N PRO A 311 12.25 -7.74 -19.46
CA PRO A 311 11.78 -8.17 -20.75
C PRO A 311 11.00 -9.45 -20.57
N TRP A 312 9.71 -9.47 -20.92
CA TRP A 312 8.99 -10.64 -21.42
C TRP A 312 8.81 -11.83 -20.47
N SER A 313 8.69 -11.63 -19.18
CA SER A 313 8.35 -12.75 -18.28
C SER A 313 6.88 -13.20 -18.39
N GLY A 314 6.07 -12.53 -19.21
CA GLY A 314 4.62 -12.79 -19.31
C GLY A 314 3.83 -12.44 -18.04
N LYS A 315 4.51 -11.95 -17.00
CA LYS A 315 3.96 -11.56 -15.72
C LYS A 315 4.07 -10.05 -15.53
N PRO A 316 3.11 -9.42 -14.84
CA PRO A 316 2.98 -7.97 -14.79
C PRO A 316 4.19 -7.26 -14.17
N LEU A 317 4.46 -6.04 -14.64
CA LEU A 317 5.51 -5.12 -14.17
C LEU A 317 5.42 -4.80 -12.67
N PHE A 318 4.23 -4.89 -12.11
CA PHE A 318 3.92 -4.68 -10.70
C PHE A 318 3.53 -6.04 -10.13
N ASN A 319 4.49 -6.79 -9.62
CA ASN A 319 4.27 -8.16 -9.21
C ASN A 319 3.37 -8.22 -7.97
N THR A 320 2.08 -8.34 -8.21
CA THR A 320 1.06 -8.66 -7.22
C THR A 320 0.78 -10.16 -7.14
N ASP A 321 1.48 -10.99 -7.92
CA ASP A 321 1.39 -12.45 -7.90
C ASP A 321 1.92 -13.08 -6.59
N ALA A 322 2.05 -12.29 -5.53
CA ALA A 322 2.36 -12.85 -4.24
C ALA A 322 1.19 -13.75 -3.82
N VAL A 323 1.41 -15.02 -3.99
CA VAL A 323 0.64 -16.03 -3.28
C VAL A 323 1.07 -15.88 -1.83
N LEU A 324 0.22 -15.32 -1.01
CA LEU A 324 0.43 -15.31 0.42
C LEU A 324 -0.16 -16.59 1.01
N GLY A 325 0.71 -17.55 1.23
CA GLY A 325 0.37 -18.72 2.03
C GLY A 325 0.32 -18.38 3.52
N CYS A 326 -0.60 -17.51 3.91
CA CYS A 326 -0.81 -17.25 5.33
C CYS A 326 -1.75 -18.30 5.91
N GLY A 327 -1.21 -19.47 6.21
CA GLY A 327 -1.95 -20.63 6.67
C GLY A 327 -1.53 -21.90 5.92
N ALA A 328 -2.32 -22.94 6.02
CA ALA A 328 -2.03 -24.24 5.39
C ALA A 328 -2.11 -24.18 3.86
N ASP A 329 -2.92 -23.26 3.31
CA ASP A 329 -3.17 -23.13 1.89
C ASP A 329 -2.79 -21.73 1.40
N ALA A 330 -2.06 -21.72 0.27
CA ALA A 330 -1.72 -20.48 -0.40
C ALA A 330 -2.94 -19.90 -1.13
N VAL A 331 -3.38 -18.70 -0.75
CA VAL A 331 -4.53 -18.02 -1.36
C VAL A 331 -4.03 -16.84 -2.19
N PRO A 332 -4.50 -16.68 -3.44
CA PRO A 332 -4.18 -15.51 -4.25
C PRO A 332 -4.62 -14.21 -3.57
N LEU A 333 -3.81 -13.17 -3.65
CA LEU A 333 -4.11 -11.87 -3.04
C LEU A 333 -5.48 -11.28 -3.42
N PRO A 334 -5.92 -11.33 -4.69
CA PRO A 334 -7.25 -10.83 -5.04
C PRO A 334 -8.39 -11.55 -4.29
N GLU A 335 -8.22 -12.85 -4.02
CA GLU A 335 -9.21 -13.64 -3.27
C GLU A 335 -9.18 -13.28 -1.77
N LEU A 336 -8.00 -13.08 -1.16
CA LEU A 336 -7.88 -12.59 0.21
C LEU A 336 -8.54 -11.22 0.39
N VAL A 337 -8.42 -10.34 -0.60
CA VAL A 337 -9.10 -9.04 -0.59
C VAL A 337 -10.61 -9.20 -0.63
N VAL A 338 -11.15 -10.12 -1.44
CA VAL A 338 -12.61 -10.37 -1.47
C VAL A 338 -13.07 -10.99 -0.17
N GLN A 339 -12.32 -11.94 0.42
CA GLN A 339 -12.61 -12.51 1.74
C GLN A 339 -12.67 -11.43 2.83
N TRP A 340 -11.76 -10.44 2.79
CA TRP A 340 -11.81 -9.28 3.68
C TRP A 340 -13.14 -8.50 3.55
N TRP A 341 -13.58 -8.24 2.32
CA TRP A 341 -14.85 -7.55 2.10
C TRP A 341 -16.05 -8.42 2.48
N ASP A 342 -16.00 -9.73 2.27
CA ASP A 342 -17.05 -10.63 2.72
C ASP A 342 -17.17 -10.61 4.26
N GLU A 343 -16.03 -10.60 4.99
CA GLU A 343 -16.04 -10.45 6.45
C GLU A 343 -16.68 -9.11 6.87
N LYS A 344 -16.26 -8.00 6.27
CA LYS A 344 -16.61 -6.65 6.75
C LYS A 344 -17.92 -6.11 6.20
N LEU A 345 -18.30 -6.50 5.00
CA LEU A 345 -19.46 -5.94 4.29
C LEU A 345 -20.62 -6.91 4.17
N ARG A 346 -20.42 -8.20 4.40
CA ARG A 346 -21.46 -9.24 4.37
C ARG A 346 -21.58 -10.03 5.66
N GLY A 347 -20.70 -9.79 6.64
CA GLY A 347 -20.72 -10.50 7.92
C GLY A 347 -20.26 -11.95 7.83
N ALA A 348 -19.44 -12.30 6.85
CA ALA A 348 -18.85 -13.62 6.75
C ALA A 348 -17.87 -13.88 7.92
N PRO A 349 -17.64 -15.16 8.28
CA PRO A 349 -16.64 -15.50 9.29
C PRO A 349 -15.23 -15.02 8.90
N ARG A 350 -14.39 -14.77 9.91
CA ARG A 350 -13.02 -14.33 9.74
C ARG A 350 -12.20 -15.35 8.94
N GLN A 351 -11.55 -14.90 7.87
CA GLN A 351 -10.69 -15.70 6.99
C GLN A 351 -9.32 -15.05 6.75
N VAL A 352 -9.23 -13.73 6.91
CA VAL A 352 -8.00 -12.99 6.65
C VAL A 352 -7.18 -12.84 7.93
N PRO A 353 -5.87 -13.17 7.94
CA PRO A 353 -5.02 -13.07 9.12
C PRO A 353 -4.82 -11.63 9.57
N SER A 354 -4.49 -11.43 10.86
CA SER A 354 -4.16 -10.10 11.41
C SER A 354 -2.87 -9.55 10.83
N PHE A 355 -1.85 -10.40 10.74
CA PHE A 355 -0.58 -10.05 10.15
C PHE A 355 0.00 -11.25 9.40
N CYS A 356 0.44 -11.02 8.18
CA CYS A 356 1.13 -12.02 7.38
C CYS A 356 2.38 -11.44 6.73
N ALA A 357 3.51 -12.13 6.86
CA ALA A 357 4.79 -11.73 6.30
C ALA A 357 5.28 -12.71 5.24
N ALA A 358 5.44 -12.25 4.01
CA ALA A 358 6.11 -12.99 2.97
C ALA A 358 7.64 -12.91 3.17
N LEU A 359 8.30 -14.04 3.34
CA LEU A 359 9.76 -14.13 3.46
C LEU A 359 10.44 -14.03 2.09
N ASP A 360 9.80 -14.63 1.11
CA ASP A 360 10.15 -14.58 -0.33
C ASP A 360 8.85 -14.70 -1.17
N TYR A 361 8.95 -15.13 -2.42
CA TYR A 361 7.78 -15.31 -3.30
C TYR A 361 7.04 -16.65 -3.09
N GLU A 362 7.58 -17.55 -2.27
CA GLU A 362 7.05 -18.91 -2.06
C GLU A 362 6.67 -19.16 -0.59
N GLN A 363 7.34 -18.47 0.34
CA GLN A 363 7.20 -18.69 1.77
C GLN A 363 6.62 -17.46 2.45
N SER A 364 5.65 -17.67 3.32
CA SER A 364 5.07 -16.64 4.17
C SER A 364 4.68 -17.21 5.54
N LEU A 365 4.59 -16.33 6.53
CA LEU A 365 4.24 -16.69 7.90
C LEU A 365 3.06 -15.84 8.38
N HIS A 366 2.09 -16.49 8.98
CA HIS A 366 1.06 -15.85 9.79
C HIS A 366 1.61 -15.62 11.20
N LEU A 367 1.65 -14.38 11.63
CA LEU A 367 2.19 -13.95 12.93
C LEU A 367 1.20 -13.00 13.61
N ALA A 368 1.40 -12.75 14.91
CA ALA A 368 0.63 -11.72 15.61
C ALA A 368 1.03 -10.30 15.17
N ALA A 369 2.32 -10.07 14.95
CA ALA A 369 2.89 -8.81 14.48
C ALA A 369 4.28 -9.05 13.89
N LEU A 370 4.87 -8.03 13.27
CA LEU A 370 6.26 -8.05 12.85
C LEU A 370 7.17 -8.17 14.11
N PRO A 371 8.12 -9.13 14.16
CA PRO A 371 9.04 -9.26 15.29
C PRO A 371 9.81 -7.98 15.56
N SER A 372 9.92 -7.61 16.83
CA SER A 372 10.65 -6.41 17.30
C SER A 372 11.97 -6.74 18.00
N ASN A 373 12.25 -8.03 18.25
CA ASN A 373 13.49 -8.48 18.84
C ASN A 373 14.59 -8.59 17.78
N GLY A 374 15.83 -8.43 18.21
CA GLY A 374 16.99 -8.57 17.36
C GLY A 374 18.26 -8.78 18.17
N GLU A 375 19.32 -9.21 17.51
CA GLU A 375 20.65 -9.39 18.07
C GLU A 375 21.58 -8.28 17.61
N THR A 376 22.37 -7.70 18.53
CA THR A 376 23.24 -6.56 18.27
C THR A 376 24.69 -7.01 18.05
N PHE A 377 25.27 -6.56 16.96
CA PHE A 377 26.61 -6.88 16.50
C PHE A 377 27.48 -5.65 16.35
N ALA A 378 28.73 -5.74 16.79
CA ALA A 378 29.68 -4.65 16.62
C ALA A 378 30.19 -4.56 15.17
N VAL A 379 30.10 -3.37 14.57
CA VAL A 379 30.72 -3.02 13.30
C VAL A 379 31.97 -2.19 13.56
N ARG A 380 33.14 -2.84 13.49
CA ARG A 380 34.41 -2.21 13.88
C ARG A 380 34.99 -1.29 12.82
N ASP A 381 34.87 -1.62 11.54
CA ASP A 381 35.39 -0.84 10.42
C ASP A 381 34.65 -1.12 9.11
N ALA A 382 33.83 -0.18 8.69
CA ALA A 382 33.23 -0.15 7.36
C ALA A 382 33.80 1.06 6.59
N SER A 383 35.06 0.99 6.20
CA SER A 383 35.70 2.05 5.42
C SER A 383 35.39 1.91 3.95
N LEU A 384 34.94 3.00 3.35
CA LEU A 384 34.58 3.11 1.95
C LEU A 384 35.30 4.30 1.32
N HIS A 385 35.97 4.07 0.21
CA HIS A 385 36.30 5.16 -0.72
C HIS A 385 35.04 5.44 -1.54
N ILE A 386 34.58 6.69 -1.52
CA ILE A 386 33.50 7.14 -2.39
C ILE A 386 34.21 7.68 -3.64
N PRO A 387 34.58 6.86 -4.60
CA PRO A 387 35.40 7.31 -5.68
C PRO A 387 34.55 7.65 -6.88
N PHE A 388 35.20 8.31 -7.82
CA PHE A 388 34.90 8.40 -9.23
C PHE A 388 34.27 7.14 -9.86
N ALA A 389 34.51 5.96 -9.27
CA ALA A 389 33.95 4.68 -9.64
C ALA A 389 32.40 4.63 -9.60
N GLY A 390 31.74 5.38 -8.74
CA GLY A 390 30.28 5.45 -8.74
C GLY A 390 29.70 5.93 -10.09
N MET A 391 30.38 6.81 -10.82
CA MET A 391 29.92 7.27 -12.13
C MET A 391 30.29 6.28 -13.26
N PHE A 392 31.44 5.63 -13.18
CA PHE A 392 31.82 4.58 -14.15
C PHE A 392 30.99 3.31 -13.97
N GLU A 393 30.71 2.93 -12.73
CA GLU A 393 29.84 1.82 -12.41
C GLU A 393 28.38 2.13 -12.79
N TRP A 394 27.98 3.42 -12.75
CA TRP A 394 26.71 3.88 -13.29
C TRP A 394 26.53 3.56 -14.78
N LEU A 395 27.57 3.74 -15.59
CA LEU A 395 27.58 3.38 -17.01
C LEU A 395 27.63 1.86 -17.23
N MET A 396 28.21 1.10 -16.29
CA MET A 396 28.39 -0.35 -16.41
C MET A 396 27.24 -1.17 -15.81
N VAL A 397 26.39 -0.60 -14.93
CA VAL A 397 25.24 -1.31 -14.37
C VAL A 397 24.30 -1.88 -15.46
N PRO A 398 23.97 -1.16 -16.56
CA PRO A 398 23.18 -1.76 -17.64
C PRO A 398 23.85 -2.99 -18.25
N VAL A 399 25.17 -3.03 -18.33
CA VAL A 399 25.94 -4.15 -18.89
C VAL A 399 25.99 -5.34 -17.91
N ASP A 400 26.24 -5.05 -16.63
CA ASP A 400 26.28 -6.08 -15.58
C ASP A 400 24.90 -6.71 -15.36
N VAL A 401 23.85 -5.88 -15.28
CA VAL A 401 22.48 -6.34 -15.15
C VAL A 401 21.99 -7.05 -16.41
N GLY A 402 22.32 -6.53 -17.59
CA GLY A 402 22.04 -7.22 -18.85
C GLY A 402 22.73 -8.59 -18.91
N GLY A 403 23.97 -8.67 -18.45
CA GLY A 403 24.72 -9.93 -18.36
C GLY A 403 24.12 -10.92 -17.35
N ASP A 404 23.60 -10.44 -16.23
CA ASP A 404 22.94 -11.30 -15.22
C ASP A 404 21.55 -11.78 -15.70
N ILE A 405 20.80 -10.92 -16.41
CA ILE A 405 19.52 -11.29 -17.04
C ILE A 405 19.76 -12.36 -18.10
N VAL A 406 20.74 -12.18 -18.99
CA VAL A 406 21.07 -13.16 -20.03
C VAL A 406 21.51 -14.49 -19.40
N ARG A 407 22.38 -14.45 -18.39
CA ARG A 407 22.79 -15.66 -17.66
C ARG A 407 21.63 -16.34 -16.94
N GLY A 408 20.77 -15.57 -16.29
CA GLY A 408 19.58 -16.10 -15.60
C GLY A 408 18.61 -16.76 -16.56
N PHE A 409 18.38 -16.16 -17.72
CA PHE A 409 17.57 -16.73 -18.79
C PHE A 409 18.13 -18.09 -19.26
N TRP A 410 19.44 -18.17 -19.54
CA TRP A 410 20.09 -19.43 -19.94
C TRP A 410 20.12 -20.49 -18.83
N GLN A 411 20.05 -20.09 -17.56
CA GLN A 411 20.04 -20.99 -16.42
C GLN A 411 18.63 -21.36 -15.94
N GLY A 412 17.58 -20.88 -16.62
CA GLY A 412 16.18 -21.12 -16.24
C GLY A 412 15.81 -20.48 -14.89
N LYS A 413 16.62 -19.50 -14.41
CA LYS A 413 16.31 -18.79 -13.16
C LYS A 413 15.18 -17.81 -13.35
N ASP A 414 14.37 -17.65 -12.32
CA ASP A 414 13.37 -16.60 -12.28
C ASP A 414 14.05 -15.22 -12.38
N LEU A 415 13.73 -14.47 -13.45
CA LEU A 415 14.29 -13.14 -13.68
C LEU A 415 13.94 -12.16 -12.56
N ARG A 416 12.90 -12.44 -11.77
CA ARG A 416 12.54 -11.67 -10.58
C ARG A 416 13.63 -11.71 -9.50
N GLN A 417 14.43 -12.76 -9.47
CA GLN A 417 15.56 -12.94 -8.53
C GLN A 417 16.84 -12.22 -8.97
N LEU A 418 16.89 -11.71 -10.20
CA LEU A 418 18.08 -11.11 -10.80
C LEU A 418 18.10 -9.57 -10.71
N ARG A 419 17.36 -9.00 -9.79
CA ARG A 419 17.26 -7.53 -9.63
C ARG A 419 18.55 -6.90 -9.16
N PRO A 420 18.89 -5.70 -9.68
CA PRO A 420 20.03 -4.95 -9.16
C PRO A 420 19.76 -4.54 -7.70
N ASN A 421 20.81 -4.57 -6.92
CA ASN A 421 20.80 -4.13 -5.53
C ASN A 421 20.65 -2.62 -5.44
N GLY A 422 19.62 -1.96 -5.58
CA GLY A 422 19.34 -0.51 -5.41
C GLY A 422 20.53 0.49 -5.25
N GLY A 423 21.74 0.00 -5.01
CA GLY A 423 22.99 0.75 -4.94
C GLY A 423 23.79 0.68 -6.24
N GLY A 424 24.50 1.75 -6.59
CA GLY A 424 25.45 1.79 -7.71
C GLY A 424 26.84 1.43 -7.22
N GLY A 425 27.50 0.52 -7.95
CA GLY A 425 28.86 0.19 -7.67
C GLY A 425 29.08 -1.00 -6.73
N ARG A 426 30.36 -1.19 -6.36
CA ARG A 426 30.71 -2.27 -5.42
C ARG A 426 30.47 -1.80 -3.98
N PRO A 427 29.56 -2.43 -3.24
CA PRO A 427 29.36 -2.11 -1.84
C PRO A 427 30.57 -2.52 -1.00
N LYS A 428 30.77 -1.81 0.09
CA LYS A 428 31.52 -2.37 1.21
C LYS A 428 30.56 -3.24 2.01
N PHE A 429 30.81 -4.54 2.04
CA PHE A 429 30.10 -5.48 2.90
C PHE A 429 30.91 -5.80 4.15
N VAL A 430 30.28 -5.67 5.30
CA VAL A 430 30.85 -6.02 6.60
C VAL A 430 29.95 -7.08 7.21
N PRO A 431 30.31 -8.38 7.03
CA PRO A 431 29.56 -9.45 7.65
C PRO A 431 29.76 -9.38 9.17
N VAL A 432 28.67 -9.51 9.91
CA VAL A 432 28.69 -9.52 11.39
C VAL A 432 28.17 -10.84 11.95
N TYR A 433 27.42 -11.60 11.14
CA TYR A 433 26.84 -12.87 11.53
C TYR A 433 27.01 -13.91 10.42
N VAL A 434 27.25 -15.18 10.81
CA VAL A 434 27.26 -16.35 9.91
C VAL A 434 26.13 -17.26 10.36
N VAL A 435 25.22 -17.54 9.45
CA VAL A 435 24.05 -18.38 9.70
C VAL A 435 24.49 -19.80 10.01
N GLU A 436 24.00 -20.34 11.10
CA GLU A 436 24.40 -21.68 11.56
C GLU A 436 23.42 -22.77 11.11
N ARG A 437 22.14 -22.41 10.89
CA ARG A 437 21.06 -23.37 10.60
C ARG A 437 20.18 -22.90 9.43
N ASP A 438 19.55 -23.85 8.76
CA ASP A 438 18.66 -23.57 7.61
C ASP A 438 17.25 -23.09 8.02
N ASP A 439 16.92 -23.12 9.32
CA ASP A 439 15.63 -22.64 9.85
C ASP A 439 15.65 -21.20 10.38
N GLU A 440 16.78 -20.51 10.18
CA GLU A 440 16.91 -19.11 10.53
C GLU A 440 16.29 -18.21 9.45
N ILE A 441 15.69 -17.13 9.91
CA ILE A 441 15.13 -16.09 9.04
C ILE A 441 15.54 -14.71 9.52
N LEU A 442 15.69 -13.79 8.58
CA LEU A 442 15.83 -12.38 8.88
C LEU A 442 14.45 -11.75 8.67
N LEU A 443 13.77 -11.37 9.75
CA LEU A 443 12.41 -10.81 9.71
C LEU A 443 12.22 -9.79 10.82
N GLY A 444 11.99 -8.53 10.45
CA GLY A 444 11.76 -7.44 11.38
C GLY A 444 12.46 -6.15 10.99
N THR A 445 12.61 -5.25 11.93
CA THR A 445 13.19 -3.91 11.74
C THR A 445 14.65 -3.88 12.23
N PRO A 446 15.63 -3.75 11.32
CA PRO A 446 17.02 -3.59 11.76
C PRO A 446 17.24 -2.21 12.41
N GLU A 447 18.18 -2.13 13.36
CA GLU A 447 18.54 -0.86 14.01
C GLU A 447 20.03 -0.55 13.82
N LEU A 448 20.31 0.75 13.72
CA LEU A 448 21.66 1.26 13.47
C LEU A 448 22.02 2.29 14.56
N ASP A 449 23.13 2.03 15.28
CA ASP A 449 23.79 3.01 16.15
C ASP A 449 25.25 3.14 15.70
N MET A 450 25.50 4.07 14.78
CA MET A 450 26.82 4.19 14.14
C MET A 450 27.29 5.62 14.00
N ARG A 451 28.59 5.78 14.10
CA ARG A 451 29.27 7.04 13.80
C ARG A 451 29.82 7.02 12.37
N LEU A 452 29.34 7.96 11.56
CA LEU A 452 29.89 8.25 10.24
C LEU A 452 31.00 9.31 10.38
N SER A 453 32.19 8.98 9.92
CA SER A 453 33.35 9.88 9.82
C SER A 453 33.91 9.86 8.40
N GLY A 454 34.78 10.81 8.05
CA GLY A 454 35.38 10.84 6.71
C GLY A 454 36.15 12.12 6.42
N THR A 455 36.78 12.20 5.24
CA THR A 455 37.66 13.30 4.83
C THR A 455 36.94 14.46 4.15
N ALA A 456 35.71 14.25 3.64
CA ALA A 456 34.94 15.30 2.99
C ALA A 456 34.40 16.34 4.00
N SER A 457 34.00 17.52 3.50
CA SER A 457 33.30 18.50 4.33
C SER A 457 31.99 17.91 4.87
N ARG A 458 31.50 18.44 6.00
CA ARG A 458 30.30 17.93 6.67
C ARG A 458 29.09 17.85 5.74
N ALA A 459 28.95 18.79 4.82
CA ALA A 459 27.80 18.88 3.90
C ALA A 459 27.83 17.89 2.74
N SER A 460 28.97 17.25 2.46
CA SER A 460 29.15 16.45 1.24
C SER A 460 29.35 14.95 1.47
N THR A 461 29.49 14.51 2.73
CA THR A 461 29.67 13.08 3.01
C THR A 461 28.32 12.42 3.17
N ARG A 462 27.99 11.54 2.24
CA ARG A 462 26.78 10.72 2.25
C ARG A 462 27.14 9.30 1.93
N VAL A 463 26.49 8.38 2.62
CA VAL A 463 26.55 6.95 2.33
C VAL A 463 25.15 6.40 2.40
N PHE A 464 24.94 5.28 1.75
CA PHE A 464 23.66 4.56 1.76
C PHE A 464 23.90 3.21 2.41
N VAL A 465 23.12 2.92 3.43
CA VAL A 465 23.30 1.72 4.23
C VAL A 465 22.07 0.82 4.16
N GLY A 466 22.30 -0.47 4.29
CA GLY A 466 21.25 -1.48 4.34
C GLY A 466 21.77 -2.77 4.93
N VAL A 467 20.89 -3.73 5.13
CA VAL A 467 21.27 -5.10 5.50
C VAL A 467 21.55 -5.90 4.25
N GLY A 468 22.62 -6.68 4.25
CA GLY A 468 23.01 -7.54 3.14
C GLY A 468 23.17 -9.00 3.55
N VAL A 469 22.84 -9.89 2.62
CA VAL A 469 23.10 -11.31 2.73
C VAL A 469 24.02 -11.74 1.60
N GLN A 470 25.13 -12.35 1.96
CA GLN A 470 26.00 -13.05 1.02
C GLN A 470 25.73 -14.55 1.16
N ARG A 471 25.10 -15.13 0.17
CA ARG A 471 24.76 -16.56 0.17
C ARG A 471 26.01 -17.42 0.22
N ALA A 472 25.94 -18.58 0.85
CA ALA A 472 27.03 -19.54 0.94
C ALA A 472 27.63 -19.84 -0.45
N GLY A 473 28.94 -19.72 -0.58
CA GLY A 473 29.65 -19.89 -1.86
C GLY A 473 29.49 -18.73 -2.88
N ALA A 474 28.64 -17.75 -2.65
CA ALA A 474 28.49 -16.60 -3.53
C ALA A 474 29.58 -15.55 -3.32
N ARG A 475 30.00 -14.89 -4.42
CA ARG A 475 30.97 -13.76 -4.35
C ARG A 475 30.27 -12.41 -4.12
N ARG A 476 28.99 -12.29 -4.50
CA ARG A 476 28.22 -11.04 -4.40
C ARG A 476 27.35 -11.06 -3.17
N VAL A 477 27.26 -9.91 -2.51
CA VAL A 477 26.27 -9.63 -1.48
C VAL A 477 25.00 -9.11 -2.14
N GLN A 478 23.85 -9.49 -1.60
CA GLN A 478 22.54 -8.96 -1.98
C GLN A 478 22.03 -8.06 -0.86
N VAL A 479 21.54 -6.87 -1.19
CA VAL A 479 20.81 -6.03 -0.24
C VAL A 479 19.43 -6.65 -0.02
N VAL A 480 19.09 -6.90 1.22
CA VAL A 480 17.80 -7.51 1.56
C VAL A 480 16.68 -6.55 1.16
N ASN A 481 15.73 -7.07 0.40
CA ASN A 481 14.56 -6.32 -0.09
C ASN A 481 14.89 -5.01 -0.84
N GLU A 482 16.14 -4.82 -1.30
CA GLU A 482 16.61 -3.60 -1.99
C GLU A 482 16.52 -2.33 -1.14
N GLN A 483 16.41 -2.47 0.19
CA GLN A 483 16.24 -1.35 1.10
C GLN A 483 17.56 -0.67 1.44
N LEU A 484 17.66 0.61 1.08
CA LEU A 484 18.81 1.46 1.37
C LEU A 484 18.37 2.77 2.02
N THR A 485 19.02 3.12 3.10
CA THR A 485 18.77 4.35 3.86
C THR A 485 19.94 5.32 3.71
N PRO A 486 19.71 6.60 3.37
CA PRO A 486 20.76 7.60 3.30
C PRO A 486 21.20 8.03 4.70
N LEU A 487 22.52 8.07 4.93
CA LEU A 487 23.16 8.75 6.06
C LEU A 487 23.75 10.07 5.57
N PRO A 488 23.13 11.21 5.91
CA PRO A 488 23.34 12.46 5.16
C PRO A 488 24.60 13.24 5.52
N HIS A 489 25.24 12.98 6.64
CA HIS A 489 26.34 13.79 7.14
C HIS A 489 27.20 13.04 8.15
N LYS A 490 28.37 13.53 8.44
CA LYS A 490 29.20 13.01 9.54
C LYS A 490 28.54 13.21 10.88
N GLY A 491 28.70 12.25 11.76
CA GLY A 491 28.15 12.29 13.10
C GLY A 491 27.66 10.94 13.58
N LEU A 492 26.92 10.95 14.66
CA LEU A 492 26.25 9.79 15.22
C LEU A 492 24.86 9.66 14.58
N HIS A 493 24.54 8.45 14.13
CA HIS A 493 23.25 8.09 13.57
C HIS A 493 22.66 6.96 14.40
N ARG A 494 21.51 7.22 15.01
CA ARG A 494 20.68 6.25 15.72
C ARG A 494 19.34 6.23 15.05
N GLN A 495 19.03 5.14 14.36
CA GLN A 495 17.78 5.02 13.62
C GLN A 495 17.46 3.58 13.30
N THR A 496 16.19 3.33 13.06
CA THR A 496 15.70 2.12 12.42
C THR A 496 15.98 2.17 10.92
N LEU A 497 16.26 1.02 10.33
CA LEU A 497 16.26 0.83 8.89
C LEU A 497 14.89 0.28 8.46
N PRO A 498 14.52 0.37 7.17
CA PRO A 498 13.29 -0.25 6.69
C PRO A 498 13.24 -1.73 7.07
N PRO A 499 12.07 -2.23 7.49
CA PRO A 499 11.88 -3.64 7.79
C PRO A 499 12.27 -4.55 6.64
N VAL A 500 12.81 -5.70 6.97
CA VAL A 500 13.32 -6.69 6.02
C VAL A 500 12.72 -8.07 6.27
N ALA A 501 12.64 -8.88 5.21
CA ALA A 501 12.22 -10.27 5.28
C ALA A 501 12.97 -11.12 4.25
N THR A 502 13.65 -12.16 4.71
CA THR A 502 14.27 -13.18 3.83
C THR A 502 14.58 -14.45 4.60
N PRO A 503 14.38 -15.66 4.01
CA PRO A 503 14.88 -16.89 4.58
C PRO A 503 16.40 -16.91 4.48
N LEU A 504 17.06 -17.56 5.43
CA LEU A 504 18.49 -17.73 5.50
C LEU A 504 18.84 -19.23 5.35
N GLN A 505 20.09 -19.53 5.01
CA GLN A 505 20.61 -20.89 4.90
C GLN A 505 21.95 -20.99 5.63
N ALA A 506 22.25 -22.14 6.17
CA ALA A 506 23.51 -22.37 6.85
C ALA A 506 24.71 -21.99 5.96
N GLY A 507 25.66 -21.22 6.52
CA GLY A 507 26.79 -20.66 5.81
C GLY A 507 26.55 -19.33 5.11
N ASP A 508 25.33 -18.80 5.09
CA ASP A 508 25.05 -17.41 4.66
C ASP A 508 25.74 -16.42 5.61
N ARG A 509 26.18 -15.31 5.07
CA ARG A 509 26.79 -14.22 5.86
C ARG A 509 25.89 -13.00 5.83
N VAL A 510 25.45 -12.56 6.99
CA VAL A 510 24.57 -11.40 7.16
C VAL A 510 25.36 -10.22 7.72
N GLY A 511 25.07 -9.01 7.29
CA GLY A 511 25.76 -7.84 7.83
C GLY A 511 25.39 -6.51 7.15
N LEU A 512 26.22 -5.51 7.47
CA LEU A 512 26.06 -4.16 6.94
C LEU A 512 26.56 -4.05 5.51
N VAL A 513 25.74 -3.48 4.65
CA VAL A 513 26.12 -3.05 3.30
C VAL A 513 26.19 -1.54 3.26
N VAL A 514 27.29 -0.99 2.71
CA VAL A 514 27.51 0.44 2.57
C VAL A 514 27.84 0.78 1.12
N TYR A 515 27.04 1.68 0.54
CA TYR A 515 27.26 2.23 -0.79
C TYR A 515 27.64 3.71 -0.74
N GLY A 516 28.49 4.14 -1.64
CA GLY A 516 28.80 5.55 -1.88
C GLY A 516 27.81 6.24 -2.81
N PHE A 517 26.99 5.46 -3.52
CA PHE A 517 26.00 5.93 -4.48
C PHE A 517 24.77 5.02 -4.44
N SER A 518 23.59 5.59 -4.65
CA SER A 518 22.35 4.83 -4.85
C SER A 518 21.56 5.43 -6.01
N TRP A 519 21.00 4.55 -6.83
CA TRP A 519 20.13 4.93 -7.95
C TRP A 519 18.88 5.67 -7.51
N GLN A 520 18.31 5.27 -6.37
CA GLN A 520 17.13 5.92 -5.82
C GLN A 520 17.37 7.41 -5.56
N TYR A 521 18.62 7.79 -5.29
CA TYR A 521 19.06 9.14 -4.92
C TYR A 521 20.05 9.73 -5.93
N ALA A 522 19.85 9.46 -7.22
CA ALA A 522 20.82 9.72 -8.30
C ALA A 522 21.24 11.20 -8.44
N PHE A 523 20.34 12.15 -8.14
CA PHE A 523 20.65 13.58 -8.21
C PHE A 523 21.28 14.13 -6.92
N ASN A 524 21.70 13.26 -6.02
CA ASN A 524 22.30 13.62 -4.77
C ASN A 524 23.70 12.97 -4.62
N PRO A 525 24.67 13.31 -5.48
CA PRO A 525 25.99 12.70 -5.48
C PRO A 525 26.76 13.06 -4.21
N SER A 526 27.32 12.05 -3.55
CA SER A 526 28.42 12.27 -2.60
C SER A 526 29.65 12.77 -3.35
N PHE A 527 30.43 13.68 -2.72
CA PHE A 527 31.60 14.27 -3.39
C PHE A 527 32.65 13.22 -3.74
N TRP A 528 33.20 13.28 -4.91
CA TRP A 528 33.94 12.30 -5.69
C TRP A 528 35.27 11.80 -5.10
N TRP A 529 35.79 12.46 -4.08
CA TRP A 529 37.10 12.15 -3.47
C TRP A 529 37.07 11.93 -1.98
N SER A 530 35.89 11.59 -1.44
CA SER A 530 35.76 11.40 -0.01
C SER A 530 35.94 9.95 0.43
N ARG A 531 36.53 9.80 1.60
CA ARG A 531 36.53 8.54 2.35
C ARG A 531 35.47 8.62 3.41
N ALA A 532 34.67 7.58 3.54
CA ALA A 532 33.73 7.41 4.63
C ALA A 532 34.13 6.22 5.47
N ARG A 533 33.92 6.32 6.78
CA ARG A 533 34.13 5.24 7.74
C ARG A 533 32.95 5.20 8.69
N LEU A 534 32.36 4.02 8.82
CA LEU A 534 31.30 3.71 9.75
C LEU A 534 31.81 2.79 10.86
N GLN A 535 31.48 3.11 12.10
CA GLN A 535 31.80 2.30 13.28
C GLN A 535 30.65 2.40 14.26
N GLY A 536 30.30 1.30 14.94
CA GLY A 536 29.22 1.26 15.92
C GLY A 536 28.59 -0.11 15.98
N GLU A 537 27.27 -0.15 16.06
CA GLU A 537 26.48 -1.36 16.25
C GLU A 537 25.38 -1.47 15.20
N LEU A 538 25.11 -2.70 14.79
CA LEU A 538 24.00 -3.09 13.93
C LEU A 538 23.17 -4.16 14.63
N THR A 539 21.92 -3.88 14.89
CA THR A 539 20.96 -4.86 15.40
C THR A 539 20.24 -5.51 14.21
N LEU A 540 20.33 -6.83 14.12
CA LEU A 540 19.70 -7.64 13.09
C LEU A 540 18.49 -8.38 13.67
N PRO A 541 17.31 -8.32 13.04
CA PRO A 541 16.12 -9.04 13.48
C PRO A 541 16.17 -10.51 13.06
N LEU A 542 17.14 -11.24 13.61
CA LEU A 542 17.30 -12.67 13.42
C LEU A 542 16.25 -13.42 14.23
N GLN A 543 15.57 -14.37 13.59
CA GLN A 543 14.55 -15.23 14.20
C GLN A 543 14.91 -16.69 13.96
N GLU A 544 14.72 -17.50 14.98
CA GLU A 544 14.98 -18.95 14.93
C GLU A 544 13.69 -19.72 15.20
N GLY A 545 13.44 -20.78 14.44
CA GLY A 545 12.34 -21.71 14.71
C GLY A 545 10.95 -21.06 14.68
N LEU A 546 10.81 -19.88 14.06
CA LEU A 546 9.54 -19.16 13.97
C LEU A 546 8.54 -19.97 13.12
N LYS A 547 7.36 -20.22 13.69
CA LYS A 547 6.29 -20.97 13.03
C LYS A 547 5.08 -20.10 12.80
N SER A 548 4.36 -20.36 11.70
CA SER A 548 3.06 -19.76 11.45
C SER A 548 2.08 -20.07 12.58
N LEU A 549 1.38 -19.05 13.03
CA LEU A 549 0.23 -19.21 13.91
C LEU A 549 -0.92 -19.88 13.13
N PRO A 550 -1.77 -20.69 13.78
CA PRO A 550 -3.02 -21.12 13.16
C PRO A 550 -3.88 -19.89 12.87
N LEU A 551 -4.61 -19.91 11.77
CA LEU A 551 -5.68 -18.94 11.56
C LEU A 551 -6.70 -19.15 12.68
N GLU A 552 -6.91 -18.15 13.53
CA GLU A 552 -8.02 -18.14 14.46
C GLU A 552 -9.29 -17.95 13.63
N LEU A 553 -9.86 -19.06 13.16
CA LEU A 553 -11.20 -19.07 12.62
C LEU A 553 -12.11 -18.66 13.78
N ALA A 554 -12.83 -17.56 13.63
CA ALA A 554 -13.85 -17.21 14.59
C ALA A 554 -14.79 -18.42 14.74
N THR A 555 -14.82 -19.00 15.93
CA THR A 555 -15.86 -19.96 16.29
C THR A 555 -17.21 -19.26 16.09
N PRO A 556 -18.16 -19.90 15.36
CA PRO A 556 -19.44 -19.31 15.04
C PRO A 556 -20.23 -18.90 16.30
#